data_0883a5b5c23a2032e58ccc0701962249
#
_entry.id   0883a5b5c23a2032e58ccc0701962249
#
_cell.length_a   1.000
_cell.length_b   1.000
_cell.length_c   1.000
_cell.angle_alpha   90.00
_cell.angle_beta   90.00
_cell.angle_gamma   90.00
#
_symmetry.space_group_name_H-M   'P 1'
#
loop_
_entity.id
_entity.type
_entity.pdbx_description
1 polymer ?
#
loop_
_entity_poly.entity_id
_entity_poly.type
_entity_poly.pdbx_seq_one_letter_code
_entity_poly.pdbx_strand_id
1 'polypeptide(L)'
;QFTPDLLPGDITGITVFDQRSGDFSFHRGPVFATIVLADEINRASPKTQSALLEVMEEGQVTIDGVSHDVEAPFLVIATQNPIEQAGTYRLPEAQLDRFLMKTAIGYPDHAATVRILEGAGGPRALVVEPVVELETVRDLISVARTVHVDPTITDYVARLVEATRAHDDVRLGASV
;
A
#
# COMPACT_ATOMS: atom_id res chain seq x y z
N GLN A 1 7.99 5.10 -8.72
CA GLN A 1 8.15 6.27 -7.83
C GLN A 1 7.05 7.29 -8.11
N PHE A 2 6.44 7.83 -7.06
CA PHE A 2 5.38 8.84 -7.19
C PHE A 2 5.98 10.22 -7.40
N THR A 3 5.42 10.96 -8.37
CA THR A 3 5.83 12.32 -8.73
C THR A 3 4.61 13.24 -8.81
N PRO A 4 4.76 14.57 -8.73
CA PRO A 4 3.62 15.49 -8.77
C PRO A 4 2.80 15.45 -10.06
N ASP A 5 3.41 15.05 -11.16
CA ASP A 5 2.82 14.94 -12.49
C ASP A 5 2.17 13.56 -12.77
N LEU A 6 2.36 12.57 -11.87
CA LEU A 6 1.78 11.25 -12.01
C LEU A 6 0.25 11.31 -11.95
N LEU A 7 -0.41 10.79 -12.97
CA LEU A 7 -1.86 10.73 -13.08
C LEU A 7 -2.42 9.40 -12.55
N PRO A 8 -3.69 9.34 -12.13
CA PRO A 8 -4.35 8.08 -11.74
C PRO A 8 -4.21 6.98 -12.79
N GLY A 9 -4.39 7.31 -14.08
CA GLY A 9 -4.28 6.35 -15.18
C GLY A 9 -2.89 5.76 -15.36
N ASP A 10 -1.83 6.45 -14.93
CA ASP A 10 -0.46 5.90 -14.96
C ASP A 10 -0.30 4.74 -13.97
N ILE A 11 -1.16 4.67 -12.94
CA ILE A 11 -1.16 3.61 -11.92
C ILE A 11 -2.16 2.51 -12.27
N THR A 12 -3.39 2.90 -12.62
CA THR A 12 -4.51 1.98 -12.84
C THR A 12 -4.54 1.42 -14.26
N GLY A 13 -3.93 2.12 -15.20
CA GLY A 13 -4.02 1.82 -16.61
C GLY A 13 -5.02 2.74 -17.33
N ILE A 14 -5.03 2.64 -18.64
CA ILE A 14 -5.82 3.47 -19.53
C ILE A 14 -6.42 2.64 -20.67
N THR A 15 -7.55 3.10 -21.19
CA THR A 15 -8.10 2.57 -22.44
C THR A 15 -7.47 3.31 -23.63
N VAL A 16 -6.97 2.57 -24.59
CA VAL A 16 -6.33 3.09 -25.79
C VAL A 16 -7.10 2.64 -27.02
N PHE A 17 -7.37 3.57 -27.93
CA PHE A 17 -7.96 3.26 -29.23
C PHE A 17 -6.89 2.71 -30.20
N ASP A 18 -7.05 1.48 -30.66
CA ASP A 18 -6.21 0.91 -31.70
C ASP A 18 -6.77 1.25 -33.08
N GLN A 19 -6.05 2.12 -33.80
CA GLN A 19 -6.42 2.53 -35.16
C GLN A 19 -6.42 1.40 -36.18
N ARG A 20 -5.70 0.31 -35.93
CA ARG A 20 -5.62 -0.82 -36.87
C ARG A 20 -6.81 -1.74 -36.76
N SER A 21 -7.23 -2.05 -35.52
CA SER A 21 -8.41 -2.88 -35.27
C SER A 21 -9.70 -2.08 -35.28
N GLY A 22 -9.64 -0.76 -35.01
CA GLY A 22 -10.81 0.08 -34.80
C GLY A 22 -11.46 -0.09 -33.42
N ASP A 23 -10.79 -0.77 -32.49
CA ASP A 23 -11.32 -1.12 -31.19
C ASP A 23 -10.59 -0.39 -30.06
N PHE A 24 -11.25 -0.32 -28.90
CA PHE A 24 -10.65 0.14 -27.66
C PHE A 24 -10.08 -1.05 -26.88
N SER A 25 -8.84 -0.93 -26.42
CA SER A 25 -8.20 -1.93 -25.56
C SER A 25 -7.74 -1.32 -24.24
N PHE A 26 -7.99 -2.03 -23.12
CA PHE A 26 -7.50 -1.62 -21.82
C PHE A 26 -6.06 -2.07 -21.63
N HIS A 27 -5.18 -1.11 -21.37
CA HIS A 27 -3.78 -1.33 -21.03
C HIS A 27 -3.63 -1.25 -19.50
N ARG A 28 -3.38 -2.40 -18.88
CA ARG A 28 -3.21 -2.52 -17.42
C ARG A 28 -2.04 -1.67 -16.93
N GLY A 29 -2.26 -0.92 -15.85
CA GLY A 29 -1.22 -0.18 -15.16
C GLY A 29 -0.43 -1.02 -14.16
N PRO A 30 0.59 -0.43 -13.52
CA PRO A 30 1.46 -1.14 -12.56
C PRO A 30 0.74 -1.67 -11.32
N VAL A 31 -0.49 -1.22 -11.03
CA VAL A 31 -1.29 -1.72 -9.90
C VAL A 31 -1.70 -3.19 -10.08
N PHE A 32 -1.71 -3.71 -11.31
CA PHE A 32 -2.00 -5.12 -11.60
C PHE A 32 -0.77 -6.01 -11.34
N ALA A 33 -0.31 -6.01 -10.11
CA ALA A 33 0.82 -6.81 -9.63
C ALA A 33 0.53 -7.32 -8.22
N THR A 34 1.14 -8.43 -7.83
CA THR A 34 1.01 -9.00 -6.48
C THR A 34 1.55 -8.07 -5.40
N ILE A 35 2.67 -7.39 -5.67
CA ILE A 35 3.30 -6.45 -4.75
C ILE A 35 3.53 -5.14 -5.50
N VAL A 36 3.02 -4.04 -4.95
CA VAL A 36 3.20 -2.69 -5.48
C VAL A 36 4.02 -1.87 -4.49
N LEU A 37 5.17 -1.37 -4.92
CA LEU A 37 5.96 -0.40 -4.17
C LEU A 37 5.58 1.01 -4.62
N ALA A 38 4.88 1.73 -3.75
CA ALA A 38 4.47 3.12 -3.94
C ALA A 38 5.47 4.05 -3.24
N ASP A 39 6.60 4.29 -3.91
CA ASP A 39 7.68 5.09 -3.33
C ASP A 39 7.35 6.59 -3.38
N GLU A 40 7.53 7.29 -2.24
CA GLU A 40 7.21 8.71 -2.04
C GLU A 40 5.74 9.07 -2.39
N ILE A 41 4.78 8.27 -1.93
CA ILE A 41 3.35 8.44 -2.24
C ILE A 41 2.83 9.86 -1.94
N ASN A 42 3.41 10.54 -0.95
CA ASN A 42 3.05 11.90 -0.56
C ASN A 42 3.46 12.96 -1.60
N ARG A 43 4.22 12.63 -2.65
CA ARG A 43 4.52 13.55 -3.77
C ARG A 43 3.44 13.58 -4.84
N ALA A 44 2.65 12.53 -4.96
CA ALA A 44 1.55 12.52 -5.92
C ALA A 44 0.37 13.38 -5.47
N SER A 45 -0.43 13.82 -6.45
CA SER A 45 -1.67 14.54 -6.19
C SER A 45 -2.65 13.71 -5.34
N PRO A 46 -3.54 14.34 -4.55
CA PRO A 46 -4.56 13.62 -3.78
C PRO A 46 -5.44 12.70 -4.66
N LYS A 47 -5.67 13.08 -5.90
CA LYS A 47 -6.44 12.29 -6.86
C LYS A 47 -5.72 10.98 -7.21
N THR A 48 -4.42 11.05 -7.41
CA THR A 48 -3.57 9.89 -7.72
C THR A 48 -3.42 8.98 -6.50
N GLN A 49 -3.23 9.56 -5.30
CA GLN A 49 -3.24 8.80 -4.05
C GLN A 49 -4.55 8.05 -3.85
N SER A 50 -5.69 8.72 -4.06
CA SER A 50 -7.02 8.11 -3.90
C SER A 50 -7.24 6.94 -4.85
N ALA A 51 -6.73 6.99 -6.07
CA ALA A 51 -6.84 5.89 -7.02
C ALA A 51 -6.14 4.61 -6.52
N LEU A 52 -4.93 4.72 -5.95
CA LEU A 52 -4.25 3.58 -5.36
C LEU A 52 -4.99 3.04 -4.12
N LEU A 53 -5.46 3.94 -3.25
CA LEU A 53 -6.16 3.57 -2.03
C LEU A 53 -7.53 2.92 -2.30
N GLU A 54 -8.20 3.32 -3.37
CA GLU A 54 -9.43 2.68 -3.83
C GLU A 54 -9.15 1.23 -4.27
N VAL A 55 -8.10 1.00 -5.03
CA VAL A 55 -7.71 -0.37 -5.43
C VAL A 55 -7.35 -1.24 -4.23
N MET A 56 -6.71 -0.67 -3.19
CA MET A 56 -6.41 -1.40 -1.95
C MET A 56 -7.68 -1.85 -1.22
N GLU A 57 -8.74 -1.06 -1.27
CA GLU A 57 -10.01 -1.35 -0.59
C GLU A 57 -10.91 -2.26 -1.42
N GLU A 58 -11.08 -1.94 -2.69
CA GLU A 58 -12.03 -2.61 -3.58
C GLU A 58 -11.47 -3.90 -4.22
N GLY A 59 -10.14 -4.04 -4.32
CA GLY A 59 -9.50 -5.16 -5.03
C GLY A 59 -9.73 -5.14 -6.54
N GLN A 60 -10.17 -4.01 -7.08
CA GLN A 60 -10.48 -3.83 -8.51
C GLN A 60 -10.21 -2.39 -8.96
N VAL A 61 -10.12 -2.23 -10.28
CA VAL A 61 -10.05 -0.93 -10.97
C VAL A 61 -11.23 -0.81 -11.92
N THR A 62 -11.96 0.30 -11.86
CA THR A 62 -13.08 0.57 -12.79
C THR A 62 -12.65 1.61 -13.82
N ILE A 63 -12.58 1.22 -15.09
CA ILE A 63 -12.24 2.08 -16.23
C ILE A 63 -13.37 2.02 -17.26
N ASP A 64 -13.87 3.16 -17.68
CA ASP A 64 -14.97 3.30 -18.67
C ASP A 64 -16.21 2.44 -18.34
N GLY A 65 -16.49 2.29 -17.04
CA GLY A 65 -17.64 1.49 -16.55
C GLY A 65 -17.40 -0.02 -16.54
N VAL A 66 -16.17 -0.48 -16.84
CA VAL A 66 -15.78 -1.89 -16.77
C VAL A 66 -14.85 -2.08 -15.57
N SER A 67 -15.20 -3.05 -14.69
CA SER A 67 -14.37 -3.42 -13.56
C SER A 67 -13.34 -4.49 -13.95
N HIS A 68 -12.11 -4.27 -13.53
CA HIS A 68 -10.96 -5.16 -13.75
C HIS A 68 -10.41 -5.58 -12.39
N ASP A 69 -10.55 -6.84 -12.04
CA ASP A 69 -10.08 -7.38 -10.77
C ASP A 69 -8.55 -7.36 -10.68
N VAL A 70 -8.05 -6.99 -9.51
CA VAL A 70 -6.64 -7.16 -9.13
C VAL A 70 -6.51 -8.51 -8.40
N GLU A 71 -5.63 -9.37 -8.92
CA GLU A 71 -5.47 -10.72 -8.39
C GLU A 71 -4.91 -10.73 -6.96
N ALA A 72 -5.54 -11.53 -6.09
CA ALA A 72 -5.04 -11.75 -4.73
C ALA A 72 -3.89 -12.81 -4.74
N PRO A 73 -2.91 -12.69 -3.84
CA PRO A 73 -2.75 -11.62 -2.85
C PRO A 73 -2.28 -10.31 -3.46
N PHE A 74 -2.77 -9.20 -2.94
CA PHE A 74 -2.37 -7.85 -3.33
C PHE A 74 -1.80 -7.13 -2.11
N LEU A 75 -0.56 -6.67 -2.21
CA LEU A 75 0.15 -5.96 -1.14
C LEU A 75 0.72 -4.65 -1.64
N VAL A 76 0.41 -3.56 -0.96
CA VAL A 76 1.01 -2.25 -1.22
C VAL A 76 2.00 -1.90 -0.11
N ILE A 77 3.21 -1.58 -0.50
CA ILE A 77 4.25 -1.01 0.36
C ILE A 77 4.42 0.45 -0.05
N ALA A 78 4.00 1.37 0.80
CA ALA A 78 4.15 2.80 0.52
C ALA A 78 5.23 3.43 1.39
N THR A 79 6.04 4.31 0.81
CA THR A 79 6.98 5.14 1.56
C THR A 79 6.52 6.60 1.56
N GLN A 80 6.88 7.32 2.62
CA GLN A 80 6.71 8.76 2.72
C GLN A 80 8.03 9.38 3.18
N ASN A 81 8.45 10.46 2.54
CA ASN A 81 9.54 11.26 3.04
C ASN A 81 8.98 12.39 3.93
N PRO A 82 9.18 12.34 5.26
CA PRO A 82 8.61 13.34 6.17
C PRO A 82 9.30 14.71 6.10
N ILE A 83 10.49 14.79 5.50
CA ILE A 83 11.33 16.00 5.50
C ILE A 83 10.95 16.95 4.36
N GLU A 84 10.48 16.43 3.25
CA GLU A 84 10.04 17.23 2.11
C GLU A 84 8.64 17.81 2.39
N GLN A 85 8.60 19.10 2.78
CA GLN A 85 7.33 19.82 3.01
C GLN A 85 6.83 20.55 1.77
N ALA A 86 7.72 20.97 0.87
CA ALA A 86 7.35 21.68 -0.35
C ALA A 86 6.92 20.71 -1.46
N GLY A 87 5.71 20.89 -1.99
CA GLY A 87 5.19 20.06 -3.08
C GLY A 87 4.75 18.65 -2.68
N THR A 88 4.46 18.42 -1.40
CA THR A 88 3.92 17.16 -0.91
C THR A 88 2.49 17.30 -0.40
N TYR A 89 1.71 16.24 -0.56
CA TYR A 89 0.34 16.11 -0.09
C TYR A 89 0.29 15.01 0.97
N ARG A 90 0.01 15.40 2.21
CA ARG A 90 -0.15 14.42 3.30
C ARG A 90 -1.38 13.57 3.06
N LEU A 91 -1.26 12.25 3.27
CA LEU A 91 -2.42 11.37 3.35
C LEU A 91 -3.24 11.75 4.60
N PRO A 92 -4.55 11.99 4.47
CA PRO A 92 -5.44 12.12 5.62
C PRO A 92 -5.42 10.87 6.51
N GLU A 93 -5.66 11.04 7.80
CA GLU A 93 -5.65 9.93 8.75
C GLU A 93 -6.62 8.80 8.38
N ALA A 94 -7.81 9.13 7.88
CA ALA A 94 -8.78 8.17 7.38
C ALA A 94 -8.26 7.34 6.16
N GLN A 95 -7.30 7.86 5.42
CA GLN A 95 -6.66 7.13 4.32
C GLN A 95 -5.48 6.28 4.81
N LEU A 96 -4.78 6.71 5.87
CA LEU A 96 -3.74 5.93 6.51
C LEU A 96 -4.29 4.66 7.16
N ASP A 97 -5.54 4.68 7.59
CA ASP A 97 -6.25 3.55 8.20
C ASP A 97 -6.43 2.33 7.27
N ARG A 98 -6.28 2.54 5.95
CA ARG A 98 -6.26 1.46 4.96
C ARG A 98 -4.96 0.65 4.95
N PHE A 99 -3.92 1.13 5.62
CA PHE A 99 -2.67 0.41 5.77
C PHE A 99 -2.67 -0.43 7.05
N LEU A 100 -2.35 -1.70 6.89
CA LEU A 100 -2.28 -2.64 8.03
C LEU A 100 -1.27 -2.20 9.09
N MET A 101 -0.17 -1.59 8.67
CA MET A 101 0.94 -1.24 9.58
C MET A 101 1.68 0.01 9.07
N LYS A 102 2.05 0.85 10.03
CA LYS A 102 2.95 1.98 9.82
C LYS A 102 4.22 1.76 10.64
N THR A 103 5.37 1.89 10.01
CA THR A 103 6.67 1.76 10.66
C THR A 103 7.63 2.87 10.24
N ALA A 104 8.70 3.04 10.98
CA ALA A 104 9.81 3.94 10.65
C ALA A 104 11.12 3.18 10.82
N ILE A 105 12.02 3.32 9.85
CA ILE A 105 13.33 2.66 9.89
C ILE A 105 14.28 3.41 10.84
N GLY A 106 14.13 4.74 10.97
CA GLY A 106 15.03 5.60 11.75
C GLY A 106 16.38 5.79 11.09
N TYR A 107 17.31 6.35 11.85
CA TYR A 107 18.71 6.51 11.42
C TYR A 107 19.56 5.31 11.87
N PRO A 108 20.62 4.98 11.12
CA PRO A 108 21.56 3.95 11.53
C PRO A 108 22.28 4.35 12.82
N ASP A 109 22.63 3.40 13.66
CA ASP A 109 23.52 3.63 14.81
C ASP A 109 24.94 3.98 14.36
N HIS A 110 25.79 4.34 15.30
CA HIS A 110 27.18 4.73 14.99
C HIS A 110 27.95 3.62 14.26
N ALA A 111 27.81 2.37 14.69
CA ALA A 111 28.53 1.25 14.08
C ALA A 111 28.04 0.97 12.65
N ALA A 112 26.74 1.04 12.42
CA ALA A 112 26.15 0.91 11.09
C ALA A 112 26.58 2.07 10.17
N THR A 113 26.63 3.30 10.71
CA THR A 113 27.09 4.47 9.99
C THR A 113 28.54 4.31 9.53
N VAL A 114 29.44 3.83 10.41
CA VAL A 114 30.85 3.56 10.05
C VAL A 114 30.92 2.53 8.91
N ARG A 115 30.19 1.42 9.02
CA ARG A 115 30.15 0.40 7.94
C ARG A 115 29.68 0.97 6.60
N ILE A 116 28.68 1.85 6.61
CA ILE A 116 28.19 2.52 5.40
C ILE A 116 29.29 3.40 4.79
N LEU A 117 30.00 4.20 5.61
CA LEU A 117 31.08 5.05 5.16
C LEU A 117 32.29 4.27 4.63
N GLU A 118 32.55 3.11 5.18
CA GLU A 118 33.59 2.17 4.70
C GLU A 118 33.20 1.44 3.40
N GLY A 119 32.04 1.72 2.83
CA GLY A 119 31.55 1.12 1.60
C GLY A 119 31.01 -0.31 1.76
N ALA A 120 30.82 -0.78 2.99
CA ALA A 120 30.23 -2.10 3.26
C ALA A 120 28.74 -2.21 2.81
N GLY A 121 28.12 -1.08 2.47
CA GLY A 121 26.75 -0.98 1.93
C GLY A 121 26.68 -0.82 0.41
N GLY A 122 27.76 -1.07 -0.33
CA GLY A 122 27.73 -1.02 -1.79
C GLY A 122 26.64 -1.95 -2.37
N PRO A 123 26.14 -1.66 -3.59
CA PRO A 123 25.07 -2.44 -4.21
C PRO A 123 25.54 -3.85 -4.56
N ARG A 124 25.73 -4.70 -3.57
CA ARG A 124 25.66 -6.13 -3.79
C ARG A 124 24.19 -6.43 -4.06
N ALA A 125 23.87 -6.69 -5.31
CA ALA A 125 22.59 -7.33 -5.65
C ALA A 125 22.52 -8.62 -4.80
N LEU A 126 21.79 -8.54 -3.68
CA LEU A 126 21.45 -9.73 -2.93
C LEU A 126 20.55 -10.54 -3.88
N VAL A 127 21.09 -11.65 -4.37
CA VAL A 127 20.28 -12.65 -5.06
C VAL A 127 19.40 -13.26 -3.97
N VAL A 128 18.14 -12.87 -3.97
CA VAL A 128 17.13 -13.42 -3.06
C VAL A 128 16.49 -14.59 -3.80
N GLU A 129 16.68 -15.80 -3.27
CA GLU A 129 16.02 -16.99 -3.80
C GLU A 129 14.58 -17.07 -3.27
N PRO A 130 13.60 -17.51 -4.10
CA PRO A 130 12.24 -17.75 -3.65
C PRO A 130 12.22 -18.78 -2.52
N VAL A 131 11.47 -18.50 -1.45
CA VAL A 131 11.32 -19.41 -0.30
C VAL A 131 9.95 -20.08 -0.24
N VAL A 132 8.96 -19.51 -0.92
CA VAL A 132 7.59 -20.02 -1.03
C VAL A 132 7.00 -19.70 -2.39
N GLU A 133 6.10 -20.54 -2.86
CA GLU A 133 5.30 -20.33 -4.04
C GLU A 133 4.08 -19.45 -3.72
N LEU A 134 3.57 -18.73 -4.72
CA LEU A 134 2.41 -17.83 -4.57
C LEU A 134 1.17 -18.57 -4.05
N GLU A 135 0.96 -19.81 -4.49
CA GLU A 135 -0.16 -20.64 -4.04
C GLU A 135 -0.07 -20.94 -2.54
N THR A 136 1.13 -21.24 -2.03
CA THR A 136 1.35 -21.40 -0.59
C THR A 136 0.96 -20.14 0.19
N VAL A 137 1.23 -18.94 -0.35
CA VAL A 137 0.83 -17.69 0.29
C VAL A 137 -0.70 -17.55 0.31
N ARG A 138 -1.40 -17.91 -0.77
CA ARG A 138 -2.86 -17.93 -0.83
C ARG A 138 -3.46 -18.88 0.20
N ASP A 139 -2.89 -20.06 0.33
CA ASP A 139 -3.31 -21.06 1.32
C ASP A 139 -3.12 -20.54 2.76
N LEU A 140 -1.99 -19.94 3.05
CA LEU A 140 -1.72 -19.34 4.36
C LEU A 140 -2.70 -18.22 4.71
N ILE A 141 -3.05 -17.35 3.74
CA ILE A 141 -4.08 -16.32 3.91
C ILE A 141 -5.44 -16.95 4.19
N SER A 142 -5.80 -18.01 3.47
CA SER A 142 -7.05 -18.74 3.67
C SER A 142 -7.12 -19.35 5.08
N VAL A 143 -6.05 -20.02 5.52
CA VAL A 143 -5.95 -20.59 6.87
C VAL A 143 -6.05 -19.51 7.94
N ALA A 144 -5.36 -18.37 7.77
CA ALA A 144 -5.41 -17.26 8.72
C ALA A 144 -6.83 -16.73 8.94
N ARG A 145 -7.66 -16.72 7.87
CA ARG A 145 -9.07 -16.29 7.93
C ARG A 145 -9.98 -17.28 8.69
N THR A 146 -9.54 -18.52 8.89
CA THR A 146 -10.33 -19.55 9.60
C THR A 146 -10.01 -19.63 11.08
N VAL A 147 -9.08 -18.81 11.58
CA VAL A 147 -8.73 -18.78 13.01
C VAL A 147 -9.97 -18.41 13.83
N HIS A 148 -10.33 -19.29 14.76
CA HIS A 148 -11.46 -19.05 15.64
C HIS A 148 -11.12 -17.95 16.66
N VAL A 149 -12.02 -16.98 16.78
CA VAL A 149 -11.98 -15.94 17.81
C VAL A 149 -13.20 -16.12 18.70
N ASP A 150 -12.97 -16.33 19.99
CA ASP A 150 -14.06 -16.45 20.96
C ASP A 150 -14.85 -15.13 21.03
N PRO A 151 -16.20 -15.18 21.11
CA PRO A 151 -17.04 -13.98 21.22
C PRO A 151 -16.66 -13.05 22.38
N THR A 152 -16.11 -13.57 23.48
CA THR A 152 -15.64 -12.76 24.60
C THR A 152 -14.44 -11.89 24.25
N ILE A 153 -13.56 -12.38 23.36
CA ILE A 153 -12.42 -11.59 22.82
C ILE A 153 -12.93 -10.50 21.91
N THR A 154 -13.92 -10.81 21.05
CA THR A 154 -14.53 -9.82 20.16
C THR A 154 -15.19 -8.69 20.96
N ASP A 155 -15.94 -9.02 22.03
CA ASP A 155 -16.54 -8.03 22.92
C ASP A 155 -15.46 -7.19 23.66
N TYR A 156 -14.39 -7.83 24.12
CA TYR A 156 -13.26 -7.12 24.73
C TYR A 156 -12.62 -6.12 23.78
N VAL A 157 -12.37 -6.52 22.52
CA VAL A 157 -11.81 -5.64 21.47
C VAL A 157 -12.75 -4.47 21.19
N ALA A 158 -14.07 -4.72 21.09
CA ALA A 158 -15.06 -3.66 20.87
C ALA A 158 -15.02 -2.61 22.01
N ARG A 159 -15.01 -3.04 23.27
CA ARG A 159 -14.89 -2.13 24.43
C ARG A 159 -13.57 -1.37 24.43
N LEU A 160 -12.47 -2.00 24.00
CA LEU A 160 -11.17 -1.32 23.91
C LEU A 160 -11.22 -0.21 22.85
N VAL A 161 -11.79 -0.48 21.67
CA VAL A 161 -11.98 0.51 20.60
C VAL A 161 -12.86 1.67 21.08
N GLU A 162 -13.98 1.37 21.73
CA GLU A 162 -14.87 2.40 22.32
C GLU A 162 -14.14 3.25 23.35
N ALA A 163 -13.35 2.63 24.23
CA ALA A 163 -12.57 3.35 25.24
C ALA A 163 -11.57 4.33 24.59
N THR A 164 -10.92 3.96 23.47
CA THR A 164 -10.02 4.89 22.76
C THR A 164 -10.75 6.10 22.19
N ARG A 165 -12.03 5.98 21.83
CA ARG A 165 -12.85 7.09 21.30
C ARG A 165 -13.33 8.05 22.38
N ALA A 166 -13.43 7.57 23.62
CA ALA A 166 -13.91 8.32 24.78
C ALA A 166 -12.80 8.86 25.69
N HIS A 167 -11.53 8.53 25.41
CA HIS A 167 -10.42 8.90 26.29
C HIS A 167 -9.88 10.30 25.97
N ASP A 168 -9.77 11.16 26.98
CA ASP A 168 -9.39 12.57 26.83
C ASP A 168 -7.98 12.77 26.21
N ASP A 169 -7.05 11.86 26.46
CA ASP A 169 -5.68 11.93 25.93
C ASP A 169 -5.54 11.36 24.51
N VAL A 170 -6.61 10.81 23.93
CA VAL A 170 -6.61 10.23 22.59
C VAL A 170 -7.25 11.21 21.62
N ARG A 171 -6.45 11.81 20.73
CA ARG A 171 -6.95 12.76 19.74
C ARG A 171 -7.87 12.12 18.70
N LEU A 172 -7.58 10.89 18.32
CA LEU A 172 -8.36 10.11 17.35
C LEU A 172 -8.44 8.67 17.83
N GLY A 173 -9.66 8.22 18.14
CA GLY A 173 -9.89 6.83 18.54
C GLY A 173 -9.70 5.84 17.37
N ALA A 174 -9.54 4.57 17.71
CA ALA A 174 -9.39 3.50 16.71
C ALA A 174 -10.66 3.36 15.85
N SER A 175 -10.50 3.06 14.56
CA SER A 175 -11.60 2.61 13.70
C SER A 175 -11.90 1.11 13.94
N VAL A 176 -12.94 0.60 13.32
CA VAL A 176 -13.36 -0.81 13.41
C VAL A 176 -12.99 -1.51 12.13
#